data_f93ff3527af44f628918b98d51b408fd
#
_entry.id   f93ff3527af44f628918b98d51b408fd
#
_cell.length_a   1.000
_cell.length_b   1.000
_cell.length_c   1.000
_cell.angle_alpha   90.00
_cell.angle_beta   90.00
_cell.angle_gamma   90.00
#
_symmetry.space_group_name_H-M   'P 1'
#
loop_
_entity.id
_entity.type
_entity.pdbx_description
1 polymer ?
#
loop_
_entity_poly.entity_id
_entity_poly.type
_entity_poly.pdbx_seq_one_letter_code
_entity_poly.pdbx_strand_id
1 'polypeptide(L)'
;MKKQLFILLMALVPTALWAQFAPAAGYAGTTAMHADSSAFVAWATGCTVERGPMRINKPSLGLASFGEEALALGVPGGTMDVISLGDGGSAILTFATPICNGYGPDFAVFENGLVNAQDTTLCFLELAFVEVSSDGVNFFRFPAICNIPDSVQLGTFDCALATQIHNFAGKYEVFYGTPFDLDEVEDNPLLNKNRVTHIRLIDVVGNIDPDYATYDSQGHVVNDPWPTPFNSSGFDLDAIGVIHDLAHHDVAENESNAVSVYPNPVKDRLFVKVEQLESVEVYNLVGQQVLTSTESVLDLGELMSGIYFVRIKGDGQTVTKRIVKQ
;
A
#
# COMPACT_ATOMS: atom_id res chain seq x y z
N MET A 1 2.52 -67.69 -19.86
CA MET A 1 2.05 -66.33 -20.21
C MET A 1 2.43 -65.38 -19.07
N LYS A 2 3.49 -64.57 -19.31
CA LYS A 2 3.94 -63.56 -18.32
C LYS A 2 3.19 -62.26 -18.57
N LYS A 3 2.40 -61.79 -17.59
CA LYS A 3 1.75 -60.50 -17.64
C LYS A 3 2.79 -59.42 -17.29
N GLN A 4 3.11 -58.58 -18.25
CA GLN A 4 3.90 -57.35 -17.99
C GLN A 4 2.97 -56.26 -17.41
N LEU A 5 3.30 -55.80 -16.21
CA LEU A 5 2.63 -54.70 -15.54
C LEU A 5 3.32 -53.41 -16.00
N PHE A 6 2.63 -52.59 -16.82
CA PHE A 6 3.07 -51.25 -17.16
C PHE A 6 2.71 -50.28 -16.00
N ILE A 7 3.71 -49.85 -15.27
CA ILE A 7 3.58 -48.75 -14.31
C ILE A 7 3.73 -47.44 -15.07
N LEU A 8 2.63 -46.71 -15.24
CA LEU A 8 2.64 -45.36 -15.81
C LEU A 8 3.11 -44.39 -14.70
N LEU A 9 4.36 -43.95 -14.78
CA LEU A 9 4.92 -42.95 -13.91
C LEU A 9 4.37 -41.58 -14.37
N MET A 10 3.33 -41.05 -13.67
CA MET A 10 2.88 -39.68 -13.85
C MET A 10 3.93 -38.76 -13.23
N ALA A 11 4.74 -38.09 -14.07
CA ALA A 11 5.60 -37.00 -13.63
C ALA A 11 4.73 -35.83 -13.20
N LEU A 12 4.64 -35.58 -11.90
CA LEU A 12 4.15 -34.31 -11.37
C LEU A 12 5.17 -33.23 -11.80
N VAL A 13 4.84 -32.46 -12.83
CA VAL A 13 5.53 -31.22 -13.12
C VAL A 13 5.08 -30.25 -12.03
N PRO A 14 5.97 -29.72 -11.18
CA PRO A 14 5.60 -28.66 -10.26
C PRO A 14 5.23 -27.44 -11.12
N THR A 15 3.96 -27.12 -11.23
CA THR A 15 3.53 -25.80 -11.67
C THR A 15 4.03 -24.83 -10.59
N ALA A 16 5.02 -24.02 -10.91
CA ALA A 16 5.35 -22.85 -10.09
C ALA A 16 4.09 -21.98 -10.05
N LEU A 17 3.35 -22.04 -8.95
CA LEU A 17 2.31 -21.06 -8.64
C LEU A 17 3.07 -19.76 -8.32
N TRP A 18 3.19 -18.89 -9.31
CA TRP A 18 3.60 -17.51 -9.05
C TRP A 18 2.58 -16.95 -8.08
N ALA A 19 3.05 -16.35 -6.98
CA ALA A 19 2.17 -15.67 -6.04
C ALA A 19 1.40 -14.60 -6.80
N GLN A 20 0.10 -14.73 -6.87
CA GLN A 20 -0.75 -13.68 -7.43
C GLN A 20 -0.95 -12.61 -6.37
N PHE A 21 -0.64 -11.36 -6.71
CA PHE A 21 -0.94 -10.20 -5.88
C PHE A 21 -2.44 -9.86 -5.93
N ALA A 22 -2.85 -8.87 -5.17
CA ALA A 22 -4.24 -8.43 -5.12
C ALA A 22 -4.77 -8.08 -6.53
N PRO A 23 -6.00 -8.51 -6.88
CA PRO A 23 -6.60 -8.28 -8.20
C PRO A 23 -7.07 -6.83 -8.39
N ALA A 24 -7.56 -6.50 -9.59
CA ALA A 24 -8.17 -5.22 -9.93
C ALA A 24 -9.29 -4.83 -8.94
N ALA A 25 -9.64 -3.55 -8.90
CA ALA A 25 -10.73 -3.06 -8.05
C ALA A 25 -12.06 -3.77 -8.38
N GLY A 26 -12.91 -3.94 -7.37
CA GLY A 26 -14.18 -4.65 -7.49
C GLY A 26 -14.10 -6.18 -7.42
N TYR A 27 -12.93 -6.78 -7.50
CA TYR A 27 -12.75 -8.23 -7.36
C TYR A 27 -12.46 -8.65 -5.92
N ALA A 28 -12.88 -9.87 -5.56
CA ALA A 28 -12.65 -10.42 -4.23
C ALA A 28 -11.14 -10.53 -3.93
N GLY A 29 -10.70 -9.98 -2.80
CA GLY A 29 -9.29 -9.93 -2.41
C GLY A 29 -8.52 -8.72 -2.94
N THR A 30 -9.18 -7.77 -3.62
CA THR A 30 -8.56 -6.49 -3.98
C THR A 30 -8.15 -5.71 -2.73
N THR A 31 -7.04 -4.95 -2.85
CA THR A 31 -6.61 -3.97 -1.86
C THR A 31 -6.88 -2.53 -2.32
N ALA A 32 -7.50 -2.34 -3.49
CA ALA A 32 -7.85 -1.04 -4.03
C ALA A 32 -8.73 -0.23 -3.06
N MET A 33 -8.41 1.03 -2.86
CA MET A 33 -9.13 1.92 -1.94
C MET A 33 -9.86 3.01 -2.73
N HIS A 34 -11.19 2.99 -2.71
CA HIS A 34 -11.97 4.03 -3.39
C HIS A 34 -11.74 5.40 -2.73
N ALA A 35 -11.70 6.47 -3.52
CA ALA A 35 -11.46 7.84 -3.06
C ALA A 35 -12.44 8.33 -1.97
N ASP A 36 -13.69 7.85 -1.99
CA ASP A 36 -14.71 8.16 -0.97
C ASP A 36 -14.57 7.32 0.31
N SER A 37 -13.52 6.52 0.46
CA SER A 37 -13.31 5.72 1.68
C SER A 37 -13.17 6.62 2.89
N SER A 38 -13.94 6.34 3.95
CA SER A 38 -13.83 7.01 5.24
C SER A 38 -12.50 6.73 5.97
N ALA A 39 -11.65 5.87 5.43
CA ALA A 39 -10.30 5.64 5.96
C ALA A 39 -9.37 6.83 5.69
N PHE A 40 -9.62 7.64 4.67
CA PHE A 40 -8.81 8.82 4.39
C PHE A 40 -9.13 9.96 5.35
N VAL A 41 -8.12 10.39 6.11
CA VAL A 41 -8.21 11.47 7.11
C VAL A 41 -7.63 12.78 6.61
N ALA A 42 -6.75 12.73 5.61
CA ALA A 42 -6.10 13.89 5.00
C ALA A 42 -5.63 13.59 3.57
N TRP A 43 -5.15 14.62 2.88
CA TRP A 43 -4.64 14.56 1.50
C TRP A 43 -3.36 15.36 1.38
N ALA A 44 -2.57 15.12 0.33
CA ALA A 44 -1.39 15.91 0.03
C ALA A 44 -1.73 17.41 -0.10
N THR A 45 -0.85 18.28 0.42
CA THR A 45 -1.05 19.73 0.46
C THR A 45 0.04 20.51 -0.28
N GLY A 46 1.10 19.85 -0.71
CA GLY A 46 2.15 20.42 -1.54
C GLY A 46 2.67 19.37 -2.52
N CYS A 47 3.03 19.83 -3.72
CA CYS A 47 3.61 19.02 -4.78
C CYS A 47 4.72 19.81 -5.48
N THR A 48 5.81 19.13 -5.84
CA THR A 48 6.87 19.63 -6.71
C THR A 48 7.21 18.56 -7.72
N VAL A 49 7.28 18.91 -9.02
CA VAL A 49 7.47 17.94 -10.11
C VAL A 49 8.72 18.25 -10.91
N GLU A 50 9.53 17.21 -11.12
CA GLU A 50 10.60 17.19 -12.13
C GLU A 50 10.14 16.35 -13.33
N ARG A 51 9.79 17.03 -14.43
CA ARG A 51 9.26 16.39 -15.63
C ARG A 51 10.33 15.61 -16.38
N GLY A 52 10.04 14.36 -16.70
CA GLY A 52 10.80 13.56 -17.66
C GLY A 52 10.46 13.90 -19.11
N PRO A 53 11.22 13.35 -20.09
CA PRO A 53 10.90 13.50 -21.50
C PRO A 53 9.59 12.76 -21.86
N MET A 54 8.90 13.23 -22.91
CA MET A 54 7.76 12.51 -23.48
C MET A 54 8.15 11.12 -24.03
N ARG A 55 9.44 10.93 -24.30
CA ARG A 55 10.00 9.64 -24.75
C ARG A 55 11.49 9.62 -24.49
N ILE A 56 11.96 8.77 -23.59
CA ILE A 56 13.34 8.75 -23.10
C ILE A 56 14.37 8.50 -24.21
N ASN A 57 14.07 7.62 -25.15
CA ASN A 57 14.97 7.33 -26.28
C ASN A 57 14.87 8.35 -27.43
N LYS A 58 14.04 9.38 -27.28
CA LYS A 58 13.89 10.49 -28.24
C LYS A 58 13.63 11.83 -27.52
N PRO A 59 14.58 12.31 -26.70
CA PRO A 59 14.37 13.50 -25.86
C PRO A 59 14.13 14.80 -26.67
N SER A 60 14.42 14.79 -27.97
CA SER A 60 14.09 15.90 -28.87
C SER A 60 12.60 16.18 -29.01
N LEU A 61 11.72 15.28 -28.55
CA LEU A 61 10.27 15.52 -28.50
C LEU A 61 9.89 16.52 -27.39
N GLY A 62 10.76 16.78 -26.43
CA GLY A 62 10.51 17.64 -25.29
C GLY A 62 10.09 16.87 -24.04
N LEU A 63 9.75 17.61 -22.99
CA LEU A 63 9.29 17.06 -21.72
C LEU A 63 7.77 16.86 -21.71
N ALA A 64 7.27 15.96 -20.86
CA ALA A 64 5.85 15.91 -20.53
C ALA A 64 5.37 17.27 -20.00
N SER A 65 4.14 17.64 -20.27
CA SER A 65 3.64 18.97 -19.93
C SER A 65 2.14 19.02 -19.60
N PHE A 66 1.50 17.87 -19.45
CA PHE A 66 0.09 17.84 -19.10
C PHE A 66 -0.10 18.07 -17.60
N GLY A 67 -1.08 18.89 -17.24
CA GLY A 67 -1.46 19.20 -15.86
C GLY A 67 -0.48 20.14 -15.15
N GLU A 68 -0.87 20.57 -13.97
CA GLU A 68 -0.11 21.43 -13.07
C GLU A 68 -0.03 20.78 -11.68
N GLU A 69 0.96 21.13 -10.87
CA GLU A 69 1.20 20.58 -9.53
C GLU A 69 -0.02 20.65 -8.60
N ALA A 70 -0.86 21.68 -8.78
CA ALA A 70 -2.07 21.87 -8.01
C ALA A 70 -3.11 20.75 -8.20
N LEU A 71 -3.09 20.04 -9.35
CA LEU A 71 -4.01 18.94 -9.66
C LEU A 71 -3.70 17.67 -8.84
N ALA A 72 -2.49 17.54 -8.30
CA ALA A 72 -2.09 16.44 -7.42
C ALA A 72 -2.43 16.69 -5.93
N LEU A 73 -3.18 17.76 -5.62
CA LEU A 73 -3.49 18.17 -4.25
C LEU A 73 -4.96 17.98 -3.89
N GLY A 74 -5.22 17.51 -2.67
CA GLY A 74 -6.58 17.24 -2.22
C GLY A 74 -7.12 15.90 -2.71
N VAL A 75 -8.44 15.78 -2.80
CA VAL A 75 -9.13 14.56 -3.25
C VAL A 75 -8.92 14.33 -4.75
N PRO A 76 -8.90 13.06 -5.22
CA PRO A 76 -8.76 12.77 -6.64
C PRO A 76 -9.83 13.45 -7.50
N GLY A 77 -9.41 14.11 -8.57
CA GLY A 77 -10.29 14.82 -9.50
C GLY A 77 -10.72 13.95 -10.68
N GLY A 78 -10.05 12.82 -10.92
CA GLY A 78 -10.36 11.85 -11.96
C GLY A 78 -9.56 11.99 -13.24
N THR A 79 -10.01 11.38 -14.32
CA THR A 79 -9.23 11.05 -15.53
C THR A 79 -8.41 12.20 -16.14
N MET A 80 -8.87 13.44 -16.04
CA MET A 80 -8.22 14.61 -16.67
C MET A 80 -7.62 15.57 -15.65
N ASP A 81 -7.80 15.32 -14.37
CA ASP A 81 -7.39 16.21 -13.27
C ASP A 81 -6.08 15.70 -12.62
N VAL A 82 -5.08 15.46 -13.47
CA VAL A 82 -3.82 14.79 -13.14
C VAL A 82 -2.62 15.61 -13.58
N ILE A 83 -1.46 15.26 -13.06
CA ILE A 83 -0.17 15.79 -13.51
C ILE A 83 0.72 14.65 -14.02
N SER A 84 1.14 14.74 -15.29
CA SER A 84 1.94 13.72 -15.97
C SER A 84 3.43 13.92 -15.66
N LEU A 85 4.12 12.86 -15.27
CA LEU A 85 5.52 12.93 -14.87
C LEU A 85 6.49 12.86 -16.06
N GLY A 86 6.14 12.15 -17.14
CA GLY A 86 7.07 11.84 -18.25
C GLY A 86 8.03 10.71 -17.89
N ASP A 87 8.68 10.12 -18.91
CA ASP A 87 9.58 8.97 -18.75
C ASP A 87 10.69 9.28 -17.72
N GLY A 88 10.67 8.57 -16.57
CA GLY A 88 11.62 8.74 -15.48
C GLY A 88 11.47 10.06 -14.70
N GLY A 89 10.41 10.82 -14.93
CA GLY A 89 10.08 12.00 -14.15
C GLY A 89 9.73 11.70 -12.71
N SER A 90 9.66 12.71 -11.85
CA SER A 90 9.35 12.50 -10.44
C SER A 90 8.49 13.58 -9.84
N ALA A 91 7.75 13.23 -8.78
CA ALA A 91 6.99 14.15 -7.97
C ALA A 91 7.31 13.95 -6.49
N ILE A 92 7.46 15.04 -5.73
CA ILE A 92 7.59 15.04 -4.28
C ILE A 92 6.36 15.73 -3.69
N LEU A 93 5.65 14.99 -2.83
CA LEU A 93 4.45 15.50 -2.15
C LEU A 93 4.71 15.68 -0.67
N THR A 94 4.05 16.69 -0.09
CA THR A 94 4.12 17.04 1.34
C THR A 94 2.71 17.11 1.93
N PHE A 95 2.63 17.04 3.25
CA PHE A 95 1.39 16.90 4.01
C PHE A 95 1.34 17.93 5.13
N ALA A 96 0.15 18.44 5.46
CA ALA A 96 -0.04 19.38 6.57
C ALA A 96 0.37 18.77 7.92
N THR A 97 0.12 17.47 8.08
CA THR A 97 0.53 16.66 9.23
C THR A 97 1.34 15.47 8.72
N PRO A 98 2.46 15.12 9.36
CA PRO A 98 3.24 13.95 8.97
C PRO A 98 2.42 12.66 9.05
N ILE A 99 2.61 11.79 8.05
CA ILE A 99 2.08 10.42 8.04
C ILE A 99 2.83 9.62 9.11
N CYS A 100 2.15 8.71 9.77
CA CYS A 100 2.75 7.80 10.74
C CYS A 100 2.34 6.35 10.45
N ASN A 101 3.19 5.42 10.89
CA ASN A 101 2.92 4.00 10.78
C ASN A 101 1.75 3.62 11.69
N GLY A 102 0.74 2.96 11.13
CA GLY A 102 -0.45 2.46 11.81
C GLY A 102 -0.67 0.98 11.56
N TYR A 103 -1.89 0.50 11.74
CA TYR A 103 -2.23 -0.89 11.42
C TYR A 103 -2.72 -1.00 9.98
N GLY A 104 -1.95 -1.69 9.13
CA GLY A 104 -2.23 -1.83 7.71
C GLY A 104 -1.81 -0.58 6.92
N PRO A 105 -2.42 -0.29 5.77
CA PRO A 105 -1.97 0.80 4.91
C PRO A 105 -2.02 2.17 5.60
N ASP A 106 -0.99 2.98 5.37
CA ASP A 106 -0.85 4.33 5.95
C ASP A 106 -1.24 5.44 4.99
N PHE A 107 -1.16 5.17 3.69
CA PHE A 107 -1.59 6.08 2.63
C PHE A 107 -1.94 5.31 1.35
N ALA A 108 -2.57 5.99 0.40
CA ALA A 108 -2.80 5.45 -0.94
C ALA A 108 -2.50 6.48 -2.03
N VAL A 109 -1.94 6.02 -3.16
CA VAL A 109 -1.61 6.83 -4.33
C VAL A 109 -2.65 6.58 -5.41
N PHE A 110 -3.20 7.66 -5.99
CA PHE A 110 -4.20 7.65 -7.03
C PHE A 110 -3.59 8.07 -8.37
N GLU A 111 -4.05 7.42 -9.42
CA GLU A 111 -3.66 7.59 -10.81
C GLU A 111 -4.93 7.45 -11.67
N ASN A 112 -4.89 7.83 -12.94
CA ASN A 112 -6.05 7.87 -13.82
C ASN A 112 -6.24 6.62 -14.70
N GLY A 113 -5.70 5.47 -14.32
CA GLY A 113 -5.79 4.19 -15.02
C GLY A 113 -7.19 3.83 -15.52
N LEU A 114 -7.25 3.06 -16.58
CA LEU A 114 -8.50 2.72 -17.24
C LEU A 114 -8.72 1.20 -17.27
N VAL A 115 -9.94 0.79 -16.96
CA VAL A 115 -10.36 -0.61 -17.08
C VAL A 115 -10.61 -0.96 -18.56
N ASN A 116 -10.13 -2.13 -18.99
CA ASN A 116 -10.47 -2.65 -20.30
C ASN A 116 -11.97 -3.04 -20.37
N ALA A 117 -12.69 -2.43 -21.29
CA ALA A 117 -14.14 -2.62 -21.41
C ALA A 117 -14.57 -4.04 -21.82
N GLN A 118 -13.67 -4.84 -22.42
CA GLN A 118 -13.92 -6.22 -22.85
C GLN A 118 -13.52 -7.25 -21.80
N ASP A 119 -12.54 -6.92 -20.94
CA ASP A 119 -12.08 -7.77 -19.85
C ASP A 119 -11.67 -6.89 -18.67
N THR A 120 -12.54 -6.76 -17.70
CA THR A 120 -12.35 -5.89 -16.53
C THR A 120 -11.31 -6.40 -15.52
N THR A 121 -10.66 -7.54 -15.78
CA THR A 121 -9.47 -7.98 -15.04
C THR A 121 -8.19 -7.30 -15.54
N LEU A 122 -8.24 -6.73 -16.75
CA LEU A 122 -7.16 -6.02 -17.41
C LEU A 122 -7.35 -4.50 -17.26
N CYS A 123 -6.28 -3.81 -16.92
CA CYS A 123 -6.28 -2.35 -16.80
C CYS A 123 -5.11 -1.77 -17.60
N PHE A 124 -5.33 -0.60 -18.21
CA PHE A 124 -4.25 0.27 -18.67
C PHE A 124 -3.66 0.91 -17.41
N LEU A 125 -2.43 0.58 -17.12
CA LEU A 125 -1.73 0.96 -15.90
C LEU A 125 -0.41 1.61 -16.28
N GLU A 126 -0.17 2.82 -15.80
CA GLU A 126 1.14 3.48 -15.84
C GLU A 126 1.70 3.46 -14.42
N LEU A 127 2.92 2.94 -14.27
CA LEU A 127 3.46 2.59 -12.96
C LEU A 127 4.45 3.65 -12.44
N ALA A 128 4.48 3.85 -11.12
CA ALA A 128 5.52 4.62 -10.47
C ALA A 128 6.06 3.90 -9.23
N PHE A 129 7.36 4.04 -8.96
CA PHE A 129 7.95 3.71 -7.67
C PHE A 129 7.51 4.72 -6.62
N VAL A 130 7.35 4.22 -5.40
CA VAL A 130 6.99 5.02 -4.25
C VAL A 130 8.12 4.99 -3.23
N GLU A 131 8.52 6.15 -2.76
CA GLU A 131 9.56 6.33 -1.75
C GLU A 131 9.06 7.27 -0.66
N VAL A 132 9.50 7.04 0.57
CA VAL A 132 9.13 7.84 1.74
C VAL A 132 10.33 8.46 2.41
N SER A 133 10.14 9.63 3.03
CA SER A 133 11.19 10.35 3.74
C SER A 133 10.63 11.05 4.99
N SER A 134 11.41 11.08 6.05
CA SER A 134 11.11 11.83 7.27
C SER A 134 11.82 13.21 7.35
N ASP A 135 12.73 13.51 6.41
CA ASP A 135 13.55 14.73 6.40
C ASP A 135 13.56 15.48 5.05
N GLY A 136 12.96 14.90 3.99
CA GLY A 136 12.94 15.43 2.63
C GLY A 136 14.26 15.30 1.87
N VAL A 137 15.24 14.59 2.43
CA VAL A 137 16.58 14.40 1.85
C VAL A 137 16.87 12.93 1.61
N ASN A 138 16.65 12.09 2.63
CA ASN A 138 16.87 10.65 2.57
C ASN A 138 15.53 9.96 2.24
N PHE A 139 15.47 9.34 1.07
CA PHE A 139 14.28 8.65 0.58
C PHE A 139 14.50 7.14 0.56
N PHE A 140 13.48 6.38 0.97
CA PHE A 140 13.49 4.92 1.10
C PHE A 140 12.34 4.34 0.29
N ARG A 141 12.68 3.44 -0.63
CA ARG A 141 11.75 2.86 -1.61
C ARG A 141 11.02 1.67 -1.05
N PHE A 142 9.72 1.57 -1.33
CA PHE A 142 8.96 0.35 -1.16
C PHE A 142 9.51 -0.77 -2.05
N PRO A 143 9.59 -2.03 -1.55
CA PRO A 143 9.99 -3.16 -2.38
C PRO A 143 8.91 -3.48 -3.42
N ALA A 144 9.10 -2.98 -4.63
CA ALA A 144 8.16 -3.14 -5.74
C ALA A 144 8.50 -4.40 -6.55
N ILE A 145 7.48 -5.14 -7.02
CA ILE A 145 7.63 -6.37 -7.82
C ILE A 145 6.71 -6.31 -9.03
N CYS A 146 7.28 -6.58 -10.21
CA CYS A 146 6.56 -6.67 -11.48
C CYS A 146 6.76 -8.07 -12.09
N ASN A 147 5.67 -8.82 -12.23
CA ASN A 147 5.63 -10.14 -12.88
C ASN A 147 5.01 -10.08 -14.29
N ILE A 148 4.86 -8.89 -14.86
CA ILE A 148 4.45 -8.74 -16.26
C ILE A 148 5.58 -9.28 -17.14
N PRO A 149 5.29 -10.18 -18.09
CA PRO A 149 6.34 -10.73 -18.96
C PRO A 149 7.05 -9.63 -19.77
N ASP A 150 8.38 -9.68 -19.79
CA ASP A 150 9.26 -8.75 -20.51
C ASP A 150 9.71 -9.24 -21.89
N SER A 151 9.15 -10.35 -22.36
CA SER A 151 9.48 -10.92 -23.68
C SER A 151 8.88 -10.13 -24.86
N VAL A 152 7.84 -9.36 -24.62
CA VAL A 152 7.16 -8.48 -25.57
C VAL A 152 6.81 -7.17 -24.90
N GLN A 153 7.22 -6.05 -25.49
CA GLN A 153 6.87 -4.72 -24.99
C GLN A 153 5.37 -4.50 -24.98
N LEU A 154 4.83 -4.05 -23.85
CA LEU A 154 3.47 -3.49 -23.80
C LEU A 154 3.43 -2.21 -24.66
N GLY A 155 2.52 -2.20 -25.65
CA GLY A 155 2.32 -1.02 -26.50
C GLY A 155 1.57 0.10 -25.79
N THR A 156 1.50 1.26 -26.44
CA THR A 156 0.97 2.55 -25.93
C THR A 156 -0.35 2.46 -25.16
N PHE A 157 -1.23 1.54 -25.49
CA PHE A 157 -2.55 1.37 -24.85
C PHE A 157 -2.83 -0.08 -24.45
N ASP A 158 -1.78 -0.88 -24.30
CA ASP A 158 -1.94 -2.25 -23.84
C ASP A 158 -2.29 -2.26 -22.33
N CYS A 159 -2.98 -3.32 -21.95
CA CYS A 159 -3.44 -3.52 -20.57
C CYS A 159 -2.69 -4.67 -19.91
N ALA A 160 -2.56 -4.59 -18.58
CA ALA A 160 -1.94 -5.61 -17.74
C ALA A 160 -2.88 -6.08 -16.63
N LEU A 161 -2.52 -7.20 -15.99
CA LEU A 161 -3.24 -7.72 -14.83
C LEU A 161 -2.68 -7.10 -13.54
N ALA A 162 -3.54 -6.50 -12.73
CA ALA A 162 -3.14 -6.00 -11.41
C ALA A 162 -2.52 -7.09 -10.50
N THR A 163 -2.89 -8.37 -10.72
CA THR A 163 -2.32 -9.53 -10.00
C THR A 163 -0.84 -9.79 -10.28
N GLN A 164 -0.25 -9.11 -11.25
CA GLN A 164 1.18 -9.21 -11.60
C GLN A 164 2.02 -8.11 -10.96
N ILE A 165 1.39 -7.16 -10.23
CA ILE A 165 2.02 -5.94 -9.75
C ILE A 165 1.87 -5.84 -8.22
N HIS A 166 2.95 -5.46 -7.53
CA HIS A 166 2.98 -5.20 -6.09
C HIS A 166 3.83 -3.97 -5.80
N ASN A 167 3.36 -3.12 -4.89
CA ASN A 167 4.04 -1.91 -4.40
C ASN A 167 4.50 -0.92 -5.50
N PHE A 168 3.78 -0.88 -6.61
CA PHE A 168 3.83 0.24 -7.55
C PHE A 168 2.57 1.10 -7.38
N ALA A 169 2.70 2.41 -7.43
CA ALA A 169 1.56 3.29 -7.72
C ALA A 169 1.08 3.04 -9.15
N GLY A 170 -0.20 3.36 -9.46
CA GLY A 170 -0.81 3.10 -10.77
C GLY A 170 -1.31 1.67 -10.98
N LYS A 171 -1.43 0.88 -9.91
CA LYS A 171 -1.92 -0.50 -9.97
C LYS A 171 -3.42 -0.60 -10.27
N TYR A 172 -4.19 0.44 -10.00
CA TYR A 172 -5.65 0.43 -10.07
C TYR A 172 -6.18 1.55 -10.94
N GLU A 173 -7.41 1.38 -11.43
CA GLU A 173 -8.10 2.36 -12.25
C GLU A 173 -8.45 3.64 -11.48
N VAL A 174 -8.84 4.66 -12.23
CA VAL A 174 -9.28 5.97 -11.74
C VAL A 174 -10.23 5.87 -10.53
N PHE A 175 -10.07 6.75 -9.56
CA PHE A 175 -10.75 6.76 -8.25
C PHE A 175 -10.41 5.61 -7.30
N TYR A 176 -9.52 4.69 -7.67
CA TYR A 176 -9.04 3.63 -6.80
C TYR A 176 -7.54 3.78 -6.53
N GLY A 177 -7.20 4.16 -5.30
CA GLY A 177 -5.81 4.30 -4.87
C GLY A 177 -5.14 2.95 -4.58
N THR A 178 -3.85 2.87 -4.91
CA THR A 178 -2.98 1.78 -4.47
C THR A 178 -2.51 2.06 -3.05
N PRO A 179 -2.85 1.21 -2.06
CA PRO A 179 -2.44 1.39 -0.68
C PRO A 179 -0.98 1.00 -0.45
N PHE A 180 -0.34 1.69 0.51
CA PHE A 180 1.03 1.45 0.96
C PHE A 180 1.09 1.40 2.47
N ASP A 181 1.76 0.37 3.01
CA ASP A 181 1.96 0.11 4.42
C ASP A 181 3.45 0.35 4.76
N LEU A 182 3.72 1.30 5.67
CA LEU A 182 5.09 1.66 6.05
C LEU A 182 5.86 0.49 6.68
N ASP A 183 5.17 -0.54 7.17
CA ASP A 183 5.83 -1.76 7.65
C ASP A 183 6.57 -2.51 6.53
N GLU A 184 6.19 -2.33 5.27
CA GLU A 184 6.84 -2.97 4.12
C GLU A 184 8.16 -2.29 3.69
N VAL A 185 8.44 -1.08 4.15
CA VAL A 185 9.73 -0.42 3.90
C VAL A 185 10.77 -0.97 4.86
N GLU A 186 11.97 -1.26 4.35
CA GLU A 186 13.08 -1.74 5.19
C GLU A 186 13.45 -0.72 6.28
N ASP A 187 13.68 -1.22 7.49
CA ASP A 187 14.06 -0.37 8.62
C ASP A 187 15.43 0.29 8.38
N ASN A 188 15.47 1.62 8.52
CA ASN A 188 16.69 2.39 8.36
C ASN A 188 16.79 3.47 9.44
N PRO A 189 17.96 3.68 10.06
CA PRO A 189 18.14 4.70 11.10
C PRO A 189 17.85 6.14 10.64
N LEU A 190 17.85 6.39 9.33
CA LEU A 190 17.53 7.70 8.74
C LEU A 190 16.04 7.87 8.39
N LEU A 191 15.24 6.80 8.52
CA LEU A 191 13.80 6.83 8.30
C LEU A 191 13.05 6.71 9.63
N ASN A 192 12.31 7.73 9.99
CA ASN A 192 11.34 7.66 11.07
C ASN A 192 9.94 7.38 10.49
N LYS A 193 9.53 6.11 10.44
CA LYS A 193 8.21 5.69 9.93
C LYS A 193 7.04 6.32 10.68
N ASN A 194 7.23 6.71 11.95
CA ASN A 194 6.22 7.43 12.72
C ASN A 194 6.17 8.95 12.42
N ARG A 195 6.95 9.43 11.44
CA ARG A 195 6.99 10.83 11.06
C ARG A 195 7.43 11.00 9.61
N VAL A 196 6.72 10.41 8.67
CA VAL A 196 6.95 10.60 7.23
C VAL A 196 6.38 11.93 6.79
N THR A 197 7.23 12.80 6.26
CA THR A 197 6.88 14.17 5.84
C THR A 197 6.79 14.34 4.35
N HIS A 198 7.44 13.45 3.58
CA HIS A 198 7.49 13.50 2.12
C HIS A 198 7.27 12.13 1.53
N ILE A 199 6.52 12.09 0.42
CA ILE A 199 6.43 10.94 -0.47
C ILE A 199 6.99 11.37 -1.82
N ARG A 200 7.89 10.56 -2.39
CA ARG A 200 8.40 10.74 -3.74
C ARG A 200 7.88 9.64 -4.64
N LEU A 201 7.30 10.02 -5.77
CA LEU A 201 6.96 9.14 -6.86
C LEU A 201 8.01 9.28 -7.96
N ILE A 202 8.40 8.17 -8.57
CA ILE A 202 9.33 8.15 -9.71
C ILE A 202 8.70 7.29 -10.79
N ASP A 203 8.45 7.90 -11.94
CA ASP A 203 7.88 7.20 -13.10
C ASP A 203 8.71 5.98 -13.51
N VAL A 204 8.02 4.91 -13.85
CA VAL A 204 8.62 3.73 -14.48
C VAL A 204 8.67 3.97 -15.99
N VAL A 205 9.86 3.92 -16.59
CA VAL A 205 9.99 4.13 -18.04
C VAL A 205 9.25 3.09 -18.85
N GLY A 206 9.02 1.90 -18.35
CA GLY A 206 8.25 0.84 -18.98
C GLY A 206 8.91 0.17 -20.21
N ASN A 207 9.99 0.72 -20.72
CA ASN A 207 10.70 0.17 -21.87
C ASN A 207 11.54 -1.05 -21.48
N ILE A 208 11.39 -2.16 -22.23
CA ILE A 208 12.14 -3.40 -21.98
C ILE A 208 13.55 -3.41 -22.61
N ASP A 209 13.92 -2.38 -23.40
CA ASP A 209 15.27 -2.22 -23.92
C ASP A 209 16.24 -1.95 -22.74
N PRO A 210 17.30 -2.77 -22.55
CA PRO A 210 18.24 -2.60 -21.44
C PRO A 210 18.88 -1.22 -21.31
N ASP A 211 18.95 -0.44 -22.38
CA ASP A 211 19.50 0.92 -22.34
C ASP A 211 18.56 1.93 -21.63
N TYR A 212 17.28 1.58 -21.48
CA TYR A 212 16.23 2.43 -20.92
C TYR A 212 15.39 1.74 -19.86
N ALA A 213 15.55 0.41 -19.69
CA ALA A 213 14.72 -0.39 -18.80
C ALA A 213 14.82 0.03 -17.35
N THR A 214 13.67 -0.01 -16.68
CA THR A 214 13.55 0.15 -15.23
C THR A 214 13.45 -1.25 -14.60
N TYR A 215 14.06 -1.43 -13.43
CA TYR A 215 14.11 -2.73 -12.76
C TYR A 215 13.40 -2.66 -11.40
N ASP A 216 12.67 -3.72 -11.08
CA ASP A 216 12.01 -3.90 -9.79
C ASP A 216 13.00 -4.29 -8.66
N SER A 217 12.50 -4.50 -7.44
CA SER A 217 13.34 -4.87 -6.29
C SER A 217 14.00 -6.25 -6.39
N GLN A 218 13.56 -7.09 -7.32
CA GLN A 218 14.10 -8.43 -7.58
C GLN A 218 15.01 -8.46 -8.81
N GLY A 219 15.15 -7.34 -9.51
CA GLY A 219 15.95 -7.21 -10.73
C GLY A 219 15.22 -7.65 -11.99
N HIS A 220 13.90 -7.80 -11.96
CA HIS A 220 13.10 -8.02 -13.17
C HIS A 220 12.89 -6.69 -13.89
N VAL A 221 12.84 -6.72 -15.20
CA VAL A 221 12.46 -5.56 -16.02
C VAL A 221 10.98 -5.25 -15.76
N VAL A 222 10.69 -4.00 -15.51
CA VAL A 222 9.30 -3.53 -15.40
C VAL A 222 8.80 -3.21 -16.79
N ASN A 223 7.85 -4.00 -17.27
CA ASN A 223 7.19 -3.80 -18.57
C ASN A 223 5.88 -3.06 -18.36
N ASP A 224 5.84 -1.82 -18.78
CA ASP A 224 4.76 -0.86 -18.64
C ASP A 224 4.37 -0.35 -20.04
N PRO A 225 3.17 0.18 -20.30
CA PRO A 225 2.80 0.72 -21.61
C PRO A 225 3.79 1.74 -22.15
N TRP A 226 4.47 1.40 -23.22
CA TRP A 226 5.51 2.26 -23.80
C TRP A 226 5.63 2.03 -25.32
N PRO A 227 5.92 3.08 -26.16
CA PRO A 227 6.07 4.48 -25.78
C PRO A 227 4.73 5.21 -25.65
N THR A 228 4.69 6.20 -24.75
CA THR A 228 3.55 7.11 -24.60
C THR A 228 3.96 8.56 -24.99
N PRO A 229 4.30 8.83 -26.28
CA PRO A 229 4.94 10.07 -26.72
C PRO A 229 3.96 11.25 -26.82
N PHE A 230 3.23 11.51 -25.75
CA PHE A 230 2.22 12.55 -25.62
C PHE A 230 2.65 13.58 -24.57
N ASN A 231 1.95 14.71 -24.50
CA ASN A 231 2.12 15.68 -23.42
C ASN A 231 1.82 15.07 -22.03
N SER A 232 0.97 14.02 -22.02
CA SER A 232 0.59 13.22 -20.86
C SER A 232 1.37 11.90 -20.79
N SER A 233 2.64 11.89 -21.12
CA SER A 233 3.44 10.66 -21.00
C SER A 233 3.85 10.36 -19.57
N GLY A 234 4.09 9.07 -19.30
CA GLY A 234 4.49 8.54 -18.00
C GLY A 234 3.37 8.60 -16.97
N PHE A 235 3.69 8.30 -15.74
CA PHE A 235 2.73 8.22 -14.63
C PHE A 235 1.91 9.52 -14.48
N ASP A 236 0.59 9.38 -14.43
CA ASP A 236 -0.38 10.46 -14.30
C ASP A 236 -0.88 10.58 -12.84
N LEU A 237 -0.19 11.39 -12.03
CA LEU A 237 -0.52 11.56 -10.62
C LEU A 237 -1.80 12.37 -10.42
N ASP A 238 -2.81 11.77 -9.76
CA ASP A 238 -4.07 12.41 -9.38
C ASP A 238 -4.04 12.90 -7.91
N ALA A 239 -3.73 12.01 -6.94
CA ALA A 239 -3.73 12.39 -5.52
C ALA A 239 -2.92 11.43 -4.65
N ILE A 240 -2.60 11.86 -3.40
CA ILE A 240 -2.21 10.96 -2.32
C ILE A 240 -3.12 11.19 -1.11
N GLY A 241 -3.88 10.15 -0.75
CA GLY A 241 -4.72 10.11 0.44
C GLY A 241 -3.99 9.51 1.63
N VAL A 242 -4.11 10.15 2.79
CA VAL A 242 -3.50 9.73 4.06
C VAL A 242 -4.51 8.98 4.91
N ILE A 243 -4.10 7.86 5.47
CA ILE A 243 -4.93 7.01 6.34
C ILE A 243 -4.50 7.19 7.80
N HIS A 244 -3.20 7.18 8.07
CA HIS A 244 -2.66 7.38 9.40
C HIS A 244 -1.75 8.62 9.43
N ASP A 245 -2.09 9.61 10.24
CA ASP A 245 -1.26 10.79 10.48
C ASP A 245 -1.17 11.14 11.98
N LEU A 246 -0.23 12.00 12.34
CA LEU A 246 0.00 12.37 13.73
C LEU A 246 -1.15 13.19 14.36
N ALA A 247 -2.06 13.76 13.57
CA ALA A 247 -3.20 14.52 14.10
C ALA A 247 -4.42 13.63 14.42
N HIS A 248 -4.60 12.56 13.62
CA HIS A 248 -5.70 11.61 13.73
C HIS A 248 -5.26 10.25 14.28
N HIS A 249 -3.97 10.15 14.61
CA HIS A 249 -3.47 8.98 15.33
C HIS A 249 -4.06 9.03 16.73
N ASP A 250 -5.19 8.33 16.91
CA ASP A 250 -5.78 8.14 18.22
C ASP A 250 -4.70 7.65 19.18
N VAL A 251 -4.60 8.38 20.30
CA VAL A 251 -3.71 8.17 21.43
C VAL A 251 -2.90 6.91 21.25
N ALA A 252 -1.63 7.10 20.84
CA ALA A 252 -0.67 6.03 20.64
C ALA A 252 -1.04 4.86 21.56
N GLU A 253 -1.22 3.64 21.00
CA GLU A 253 -0.94 2.50 21.85
C GLU A 253 0.47 2.77 22.36
N ASN A 254 0.54 3.37 23.55
CA ASN A 254 1.78 3.46 24.24
C ASN A 254 2.23 2.01 24.36
N GLU A 255 3.07 1.57 23.42
CA GLU A 255 3.92 0.44 23.64
C GLU A 255 4.90 0.82 24.77
N SER A 256 4.32 1.11 25.93
CA SER A 256 5.07 0.85 27.13
C SER A 256 5.22 -0.67 27.12
N ASN A 257 6.44 -1.17 26.86
CA ASN A 257 6.82 -2.56 27.06
C ASN A 257 6.46 -3.08 28.49
N ALA A 258 5.86 -2.24 29.32
CA ALA A 258 5.36 -2.50 30.63
C ALA A 258 3.98 -3.18 30.66
N VAL A 259 3.09 -2.97 29.64
CA VAL A 259 1.73 -3.52 29.61
C VAL A 259 1.53 -4.40 28.37
N SER A 260 1.34 -5.70 28.58
CA SER A 260 1.04 -6.65 27.49
C SER A 260 -0.16 -7.52 27.81
N VAL A 261 -0.88 -7.97 26.77
CA VAL A 261 -2.00 -8.92 26.86
C VAL A 261 -1.77 -10.11 25.95
N TYR A 262 -1.99 -11.31 26.44
CA TYR A 262 -1.80 -12.54 25.68
C TYR A 262 -2.66 -13.68 26.21
N PRO A 263 -2.98 -14.69 25.34
CA PRO A 263 -2.74 -14.72 23.90
C PRO A 263 -3.68 -13.76 23.15
N ASN A 264 -3.27 -13.32 21.97
CA ASN A 264 -4.12 -12.63 21.02
C ASN A 264 -3.85 -13.21 19.62
N PRO A 265 -4.78 -13.94 18.97
CA PRO A 265 -6.17 -14.20 19.39
C PRO A 265 -6.31 -15.01 20.69
N VAL A 266 -7.40 -14.73 21.44
CA VAL A 266 -7.74 -15.39 22.70
C VAL A 266 -8.97 -16.30 22.55
N LYS A 267 -8.95 -17.49 23.20
CA LYS A 267 -10.13 -18.36 23.32
C LYS A 267 -10.87 -18.10 24.63
N ASP A 268 -10.34 -18.54 25.76
CA ASP A 268 -11.04 -18.49 27.04
C ASP A 268 -10.37 -17.55 28.03
N ARG A 269 -9.04 -17.55 28.14
CA ARG A 269 -8.31 -16.79 29.16
C ARG A 269 -7.34 -15.81 28.53
N LEU A 270 -7.47 -14.55 28.94
CA LEU A 270 -6.56 -13.46 28.60
C LEU A 270 -5.70 -13.11 29.82
N PHE A 271 -4.40 -13.05 29.63
CA PHE A 271 -3.45 -12.63 30.65
C PHE A 271 -3.05 -11.17 30.40
N VAL A 272 -3.05 -10.39 31.45
CA VAL A 272 -2.61 -8.99 31.47
C VAL A 272 -1.32 -8.92 32.26
N LYS A 273 -0.25 -8.46 31.64
CA LYS A 273 1.04 -8.24 32.28
C LYS A 273 1.25 -6.74 32.50
N VAL A 274 1.36 -6.30 33.75
CA VAL A 274 1.62 -4.94 34.19
C VAL A 274 2.18 -5.02 35.62
N GLU A 275 3.05 -4.11 36.05
CA GLU A 275 3.69 -4.23 37.37
C GLU A 275 2.71 -3.95 38.51
N GLN A 276 1.88 -2.92 38.40
CA GLN A 276 0.87 -2.53 39.40
C GLN A 276 -0.50 -2.41 38.75
N LEU A 277 -1.23 -3.52 38.63
CA LEU A 277 -2.57 -3.55 38.07
C LEU A 277 -3.56 -2.93 39.02
N GLU A 278 -4.30 -1.91 38.57
CA GLU A 278 -5.39 -1.29 39.32
C GLU A 278 -6.75 -1.85 38.86
N SER A 279 -7.01 -1.87 37.54
CA SER A 279 -8.23 -2.41 36.97
C SER A 279 -8.08 -2.74 35.49
N VAL A 280 -8.91 -3.70 35.03
CA VAL A 280 -9.08 -4.03 33.60
C VAL A 280 -10.55 -3.96 33.26
N GLU A 281 -10.86 -3.30 32.16
CA GLU A 281 -12.22 -3.17 31.60
C GLU A 281 -12.21 -3.67 30.17
N VAL A 282 -13.20 -4.50 29.79
CA VAL A 282 -13.33 -5.03 28.42
C VAL A 282 -14.58 -4.41 27.78
N TYR A 283 -14.41 -3.91 26.57
CA TYR A 283 -15.46 -3.25 25.77
C TYR A 283 -15.66 -3.98 24.45
N ASN A 284 -16.90 -4.07 23.98
CA ASN A 284 -17.21 -4.49 22.63
C ASN A 284 -17.05 -3.35 21.61
N LEU A 285 -17.23 -3.65 20.31
CA LEU A 285 -17.09 -2.67 19.23
C LEU A 285 -18.01 -1.44 19.30
N VAL A 286 -19.14 -1.55 20.00
CA VAL A 286 -20.07 -0.42 20.20
C VAL A 286 -19.77 0.38 21.48
N GLY A 287 -18.63 0.10 22.13
CA GLY A 287 -18.19 0.80 23.35
C GLY A 287 -18.92 0.38 24.62
N GLN A 288 -19.70 -0.71 24.59
CA GLN A 288 -20.36 -1.23 25.80
C GLN A 288 -19.35 -2.02 26.62
N GLN A 289 -19.24 -1.72 27.92
CA GLN A 289 -18.43 -2.50 28.85
C GLN A 289 -19.09 -3.86 29.09
N VAL A 290 -18.35 -4.93 28.82
CA VAL A 290 -18.82 -6.33 28.91
C VAL A 290 -18.18 -7.08 30.07
N LEU A 291 -17.03 -6.60 30.56
CA LEU A 291 -16.34 -7.20 31.73
C LEU A 291 -15.52 -6.14 32.46
N THR A 292 -15.39 -6.27 33.78
CA THR A 292 -14.42 -5.52 34.60
C THR A 292 -13.78 -6.44 35.63
N SER A 293 -12.50 -6.23 35.93
CA SER A 293 -11.73 -7.03 36.88
C SER A 293 -10.59 -6.22 37.48
N THR A 294 -10.09 -6.64 38.62
CA THR A 294 -8.82 -6.19 39.20
C THR A 294 -7.75 -7.28 39.15
N GLU A 295 -8.07 -8.42 38.53
CA GLU A 295 -7.17 -9.56 38.38
C GLU A 295 -6.43 -9.50 37.03
N SER A 296 -5.22 -10.01 37.01
CA SER A 296 -4.38 -10.08 35.81
C SER A 296 -4.75 -11.23 34.86
N VAL A 297 -5.74 -12.05 35.22
CA VAL A 297 -6.26 -13.15 34.38
C VAL A 297 -7.76 -12.95 34.21
N LEU A 298 -8.20 -12.75 32.98
CA LEU A 298 -9.60 -12.55 32.64
C LEU A 298 -10.16 -13.83 32.01
N ASP A 299 -11.34 -14.26 32.46
CA ASP A 299 -12.11 -15.31 31.77
C ASP A 299 -13.03 -14.64 30.75
N LEU A 300 -12.79 -14.95 29.47
CA LEU A 300 -13.55 -14.46 28.34
C LEU A 300 -14.40 -15.57 27.69
N GLY A 301 -14.49 -16.74 28.31
CA GLY A 301 -15.16 -17.91 27.75
C GLY A 301 -16.63 -17.69 27.37
N GLU A 302 -17.33 -16.83 28.10
CA GLU A 302 -18.73 -16.48 27.83
C GLU A 302 -18.92 -15.38 26.77
N LEU A 303 -17.84 -14.72 26.32
CA LEU A 303 -17.94 -13.70 25.29
C LEU A 303 -18.01 -14.35 23.91
N MET A 304 -18.83 -13.77 23.04
CA MET A 304 -18.92 -14.18 21.64
C MET A 304 -17.60 -13.92 20.90
N SER A 305 -17.32 -14.71 19.85
CA SER A 305 -16.19 -14.44 18.96
C SER A 305 -16.33 -13.04 18.34
N GLY A 306 -15.23 -12.30 18.31
CA GLY A 306 -15.24 -10.93 17.80
C GLY A 306 -14.05 -10.10 18.29
N ILE A 307 -14.08 -8.81 17.97
CA ILE A 307 -13.07 -7.83 18.39
C ILE A 307 -13.55 -7.16 19.68
N TYR A 308 -12.64 -7.03 20.64
CA TYR A 308 -12.85 -6.32 21.90
C TYR A 308 -11.69 -5.38 22.20
N PHE A 309 -11.95 -4.35 23.00
CA PHE A 309 -10.96 -3.43 23.52
C PHE A 309 -10.80 -3.65 25.03
N VAL A 310 -9.56 -3.86 25.45
CA VAL A 310 -9.19 -4.08 26.85
C VAL A 310 -8.49 -2.84 27.36
N ARG A 311 -9.15 -2.09 28.24
CA ARG A 311 -8.59 -0.92 28.94
C ARG A 311 -7.97 -1.38 30.24
N ILE A 312 -6.68 -1.12 30.40
CA ILE A 312 -5.87 -1.54 31.55
C ILE A 312 -5.40 -0.27 32.27
N LYS A 313 -5.70 -0.19 33.56
CA LYS A 313 -5.15 0.85 34.45
C LYS A 313 -4.11 0.22 35.35
N GLY A 314 -2.94 0.81 35.41
CA GLY A 314 -1.81 0.36 36.23
C GLY A 314 -0.61 1.25 36.04
N ASP A 315 0.30 1.26 36.99
CA ASP A 315 1.53 2.08 37.00
C ASP A 315 1.27 3.60 36.78
N GLY A 316 0.09 4.08 37.22
CA GLY A 316 -0.33 5.47 37.04
C GLY A 316 -0.74 5.82 35.59
N GLN A 317 -0.88 4.84 34.71
CA GLN A 317 -1.24 4.98 33.30
C GLN A 317 -2.52 4.21 32.96
N THR A 318 -3.15 4.59 31.86
CA THR A 318 -4.25 3.83 31.25
C THR A 318 -3.86 3.46 29.83
N VAL A 319 -3.87 2.16 29.54
CA VAL A 319 -3.53 1.60 28.23
C VAL A 319 -4.73 0.83 27.68
N THR A 320 -5.04 0.98 26.41
CA THR A 320 -6.08 0.19 25.73
C THR A 320 -5.42 -0.72 24.69
N LYS A 321 -5.76 -2.02 24.73
CA LYS A 321 -5.28 -3.03 23.79
C LYS A 321 -6.46 -3.66 23.07
N ARG A 322 -6.33 -3.89 21.76
CA ARG A 322 -7.30 -4.64 20.95
C ARG A 322 -7.00 -6.13 21.05
N ILE A 323 -8.04 -6.94 21.24
CA ILE A 323 -7.94 -8.39 21.20
C ILE A 323 -8.96 -8.99 20.22
N VAL A 324 -8.64 -10.17 19.72
CA VAL A 324 -9.55 -10.99 18.90
C VAL A 324 -9.96 -12.20 19.73
N LYS A 325 -11.26 -12.31 20.07
CA LYS A 325 -11.86 -13.47 20.72
C LYS A 325 -12.28 -14.49 19.64
N GLN A 326 -11.82 -15.73 19.78
CA GLN A 326 -12.17 -16.87 18.93
C GLN A 326 -13.20 -17.77 19.59
#